data_0a9b848cfa6c420f46e28d58966bb0b8
#
_entry.id   0a9b848cfa6c420f46e28d58966bb0b8
#
_cell.length_a   1.000
_cell.length_b   1.000
_cell.length_c   1.000
_cell.angle_alpha   90.00
_cell.angle_beta   90.00
_cell.angle_gamma   90.00
#
_symmetry.space_group_name_H-M   'P 1'
#
loop_
_entity.id
_entity.type
_entity.pdbx_description
1 polymer ?
#
loop_
_entity_poly.entity_id
_entity_poly.type
_entity_poly.pdbx_seq_one_letter_code
_entity_poly.pdbx_strand_id
1 'polypeptide(L)'
;MTDLLRQEIATAADIVVVKVGTRVLTSPDGTLNEARIAALAEEIHQLLESGRKVAVVSSGAVGAGMGRIGMRERPRDLAQLQAVAAMGQSYLVEVYDRSLRAFGRHAAQILLTAHDLDDRTRYLNVRNTILQLFELGGVPIINENDTVSVEELQTTFGDNDRLAAMVTNLIRAPLLVLLSDVDGLYDGDPRSPDAKLISTVTHLDDSILSLVRDVKTGLSKGGMASKLAAARMATMAGENVIIASGRQPGTLARILAGEQVGTLVVAQGQVITSRKRWIGFTAQPRGHLVLDDGARRAIEKQGRSLLAIGVVEAVGTFKKGDVVSLRDSSGAEFARGLINYAAEEVVRIKGLKTEAIAAALGHCPYQEVIHRDNIAVTTMGGE
;
A
#
# COMPACT_ATOMS: atom_id res chain seq x y z
N MET A 1 -17.66 -23.47 3.45
CA MET A 1 -18.86 -22.62 3.60
C MET A 1 -18.64 -21.35 2.82
N THR A 2 -19.59 -20.94 2.02
CA THR A 2 -19.59 -19.66 1.34
C THR A 2 -20.09 -18.58 2.30
N ASP A 3 -19.37 -17.46 2.37
CA ASP A 3 -19.68 -16.32 3.22
C ASP A 3 -20.27 -15.22 2.32
N LEU A 4 -21.48 -14.77 2.62
CA LEU A 4 -22.19 -13.77 1.81
C LEU A 4 -21.38 -12.49 1.63
N LEU A 5 -20.73 -11.99 2.69
CA LEU A 5 -19.89 -10.80 2.60
C LEU A 5 -18.72 -11.01 1.63
N ARG A 6 -18.07 -12.18 1.68
CA ARG A 6 -16.98 -12.52 0.77
C ARG A 6 -17.46 -12.68 -0.68
N GLN A 7 -18.66 -13.21 -0.89
CA GLN A 7 -19.27 -13.29 -2.21
C GLN A 7 -19.57 -11.90 -2.78
N GLU A 8 -20.10 -10.99 -1.99
CA GLU A 8 -20.35 -9.60 -2.42
C GLU A 8 -19.03 -8.90 -2.79
N ILE A 9 -18.00 -9.02 -1.94
CA ILE A 9 -16.67 -8.46 -2.21
C ILE A 9 -16.06 -9.07 -3.49
N ALA A 10 -16.12 -10.39 -3.63
CA ALA A 10 -15.60 -11.09 -4.81
C ALA A 10 -16.35 -10.70 -6.10
N THR A 11 -17.66 -10.49 -6.02
CA THR A 11 -18.49 -10.06 -7.16
C THR A 11 -18.18 -8.62 -7.56
N ALA A 12 -17.99 -7.73 -6.58
CA ALA A 12 -17.66 -6.33 -6.82
C ALA A 12 -16.21 -6.10 -7.30
N ALA A 13 -15.33 -7.10 -7.16
CA ALA A 13 -13.91 -7.00 -7.51
C ALA A 13 -13.68 -7.14 -9.01
N ASP A 14 -13.92 -6.07 -9.78
CA ASP A 14 -13.60 -5.96 -11.21
C ASP A 14 -12.09 -5.81 -11.47
N ILE A 15 -11.36 -5.20 -10.53
CA ILE A 15 -9.90 -5.09 -10.52
C ILE A 15 -9.38 -5.76 -9.24
N VAL A 16 -8.39 -6.63 -9.37
CA VAL A 16 -7.73 -7.32 -8.26
C VAL A 16 -6.23 -7.03 -8.29
N VAL A 17 -5.69 -6.56 -7.17
CA VAL A 17 -4.24 -6.50 -6.98
C VAL A 17 -3.81 -7.74 -6.21
N VAL A 18 -2.87 -8.49 -6.75
CA VAL A 18 -2.31 -9.71 -6.15
C VAL A 18 -0.87 -9.44 -5.77
N LYS A 19 -0.58 -9.36 -4.49
CA LYS A 19 0.80 -9.29 -4.00
C LYS A 19 1.31 -10.68 -3.69
N VAL A 20 2.50 -11.00 -4.18
CA VAL A 20 3.13 -12.31 -3.98
C VAL A 20 4.44 -12.14 -3.22
N GLY A 21 4.51 -12.74 -2.03
CA GLY A 21 5.68 -12.66 -1.16
C GLY A 21 6.85 -13.52 -1.66
N THR A 22 8.09 -13.15 -1.31
CA THR A 22 9.31 -13.87 -1.71
C THR A 22 9.23 -15.35 -1.36
N ARG A 23 8.79 -15.73 -0.14
CA ARG A 23 8.69 -17.12 0.30
C ARG A 23 7.64 -17.96 -0.43
N VAL A 24 6.75 -17.31 -1.19
CA VAL A 24 5.79 -17.99 -2.07
C VAL A 24 6.45 -18.32 -3.41
N LEU A 25 7.37 -17.46 -3.86
CA LEU A 25 8.02 -17.52 -5.17
C LEU A 25 9.38 -18.23 -5.16
N THR A 26 9.93 -18.52 -3.98
CA THR A 26 11.24 -19.16 -3.87
C THR A 26 11.14 -20.56 -3.26
N SER A 27 11.98 -21.45 -3.77
CA SER A 27 12.24 -22.77 -3.20
C SER A 27 13.05 -22.65 -1.89
N PRO A 28 13.17 -23.72 -1.08
CA PRO A 28 13.95 -23.70 0.18
C PRO A 28 15.42 -23.32 0.01
N ASP A 29 16.01 -23.56 -1.15
CA ASP A 29 17.37 -23.16 -1.53
C ASP A 29 17.51 -21.68 -1.92
N GLY A 30 16.40 -20.92 -1.89
CA GLY A 30 16.35 -19.51 -2.25
C GLY A 30 16.23 -19.22 -3.75
N THR A 31 16.22 -20.23 -4.61
CA THR A 31 16.01 -20.05 -6.05
C THR A 31 14.55 -19.79 -6.41
N LEU A 32 14.32 -19.22 -7.59
CA LEU A 32 12.96 -18.93 -8.06
C LEU A 32 12.21 -20.25 -8.36
N ASN A 33 11.01 -20.38 -7.80
CA ASN A 33 10.10 -21.52 -8.06
C ASN A 33 9.25 -21.24 -9.30
N GLU A 34 9.75 -21.59 -10.48
CA GLU A 34 9.06 -21.38 -11.76
C GLU A 34 7.72 -22.12 -11.84
N ALA A 35 7.64 -23.34 -11.25
CA ALA A 35 6.39 -24.10 -11.24
C ALA A 35 5.30 -23.39 -10.44
N ARG A 36 5.67 -22.69 -9.35
CA ARG A 36 4.70 -21.88 -8.59
C ARG A 36 4.25 -20.65 -9.37
N ILE A 37 5.16 -20.00 -10.10
CA ILE A 37 4.80 -18.88 -10.99
C ILE A 37 3.87 -19.36 -12.10
N ALA A 38 4.13 -20.51 -12.70
CA ALA A 38 3.26 -21.08 -13.74
C ALA A 38 1.85 -21.38 -13.21
N ALA A 39 1.73 -21.99 -12.03
CA ALA A 39 0.44 -22.21 -11.39
C ALA A 39 -0.27 -20.88 -11.05
N LEU A 40 0.45 -19.86 -10.60
CA LEU A 40 -0.11 -18.54 -10.35
C LEU A 40 -0.57 -17.85 -11.64
N ALA A 41 0.19 -18.01 -12.75
CA ALA A 41 -0.19 -17.49 -14.07
C ALA A 41 -1.50 -18.14 -14.57
N GLU A 42 -1.72 -19.42 -14.31
CA GLU A 42 -2.98 -20.09 -14.61
C GLU A 42 -4.14 -19.54 -13.78
N GLU A 43 -3.93 -19.34 -12.45
CA GLU A 43 -4.94 -18.71 -11.60
C GLU A 43 -5.26 -17.28 -12.08
N ILE A 44 -4.25 -16.48 -12.44
CA ILE A 44 -4.44 -15.14 -13.01
C ILE A 44 -5.22 -15.20 -14.33
N HIS A 45 -4.89 -16.16 -15.21
CA HIS A 45 -5.63 -16.34 -16.46
C HIS A 45 -7.11 -16.62 -16.22
N GLN A 46 -7.46 -17.48 -15.27
CA GLN A 46 -8.85 -17.76 -14.89
C GLN A 46 -9.58 -16.49 -14.41
N LEU A 47 -8.92 -15.60 -13.67
CA LEU A 47 -9.48 -14.32 -13.29
C LEU A 47 -9.74 -13.42 -14.50
N LEU A 48 -8.79 -13.34 -15.44
CA LEU A 48 -8.92 -12.56 -16.66
C LEU A 48 -10.08 -13.07 -17.54
N GLU A 49 -10.24 -14.39 -17.68
CA GLU A 49 -11.36 -15.01 -18.41
C GLU A 49 -12.71 -14.71 -17.77
N SER A 50 -12.76 -14.47 -16.46
CA SER A 50 -13.97 -14.04 -15.76
C SER A 50 -14.31 -12.55 -15.97
N GLY A 51 -13.55 -11.84 -16.82
CA GLY A 51 -13.75 -10.42 -17.12
C GLY A 51 -13.06 -9.45 -16.16
N ARG A 52 -12.31 -9.95 -15.19
CA ARG A 52 -11.58 -9.13 -14.22
C ARG A 52 -10.25 -8.63 -14.79
N LYS A 53 -9.75 -7.52 -14.23
CA LYS A 53 -8.41 -6.98 -14.48
C LYS A 53 -7.50 -7.35 -13.30
N VAL A 54 -6.27 -7.77 -13.57
CA VAL A 54 -5.34 -8.22 -12.53
C VAL A 54 -4.01 -7.47 -12.65
N ALA A 55 -3.54 -6.90 -11.54
CA ALA A 55 -2.17 -6.40 -11.41
C ALA A 55 -1.43 -7.23 -10.34
N VAL A 56 -0.22 -7.65 -10.65
CA VAL A 56 0.62 -8.45 -9.75
C VAL A 56 1.71 -7.56 -9.16
N VAL A 57 1.82 -7.52 -7.83
CA VAL A 57 2.97 -6.93 -7.14
C VAL A 57 3.86 -8.06 -6.65
N SER A 58 4.99 -8.25 -7.31
CA SER A 58 5.83 -9.42 -7.14
C SER A 58 7.10 -9.07 -6.37
N SER A 59 7.44 -9.88 -5.39
CA SER A 59 8.76 -9.92 -4.77
C SER A 59 9.65 -10.97 -5.46
N GLY A 60 10.88 -11.14 -4.95
CA GLY A 60 11.73 -12.26 -5.31
C GLY A 60 12.86 -11.96 -6.30
N ALA A 61 13.05 -10.70 -6.71
CA ALA A 61 14.12 -10.32 -7.63
C ALA A 61 15.52 -10.73 -7.11
N VAL A 62 15.84 -10.47 -5.84
CA VAL A 62 17.13 -10.87 -5.25
C VAL A 62 17.30 -12.41 -5.28
N GLY A 63 16.26 -13.17 -4.87
CA GLY A 63 16.30 -14.64 -4.91
C GLY A 63 16.48 -15.19 -6.33
N ALA A 64 15.74 -14.62 -7.29
CA ALA A 64 15.86 -14.96 -8.72
C ALA A 64 17.28 -14.70 -9.25
N GLY A 65 17.88 -13.55 -8.86
CA GLY A 65 19.26 -13.20 -9.23
C GLY A 65 20.29 -14.15 -8.62
N MET A 66 20.18 -14.42 -7.34
CA MET A 66 21.06 -15.38 -6.63
C MET A 66 21.03 -16.76 -7.31
N GLY A 67 19.83 -17.28 -7.58
CA GLY A 67 19.68 -18.55 -8.27
C GLY A 67 20.33 -18.57 -9.66
N ARG A 68 20.15 -17.49 -10.45
CA ARG A 68 20.70 -17.37 -11.81
C ARG A 68 22.23 -17.38 -11.85
N ILE A 69 22.89 -16.81 -10.83
CA ILE A 69 24.37 -16.75 -10.78
C ILE A 69 24.97 -17.81 -9.86
N GLY A 70 24.18 -18.72 -9.31
CA GLY A 70 24.65 -19.79 -8.42
C GLY A 70 25.13 -19.30 -7.03
N MET A 71 24.65 -18.13 -6.58
CA MET A 71 25.01 -17.55 -5.30
C MET A 71 24.24 -18.23 -4.16
N ARG A 72 24.96 -18.79 -3.16
CA ARG A 72 24.36 -19.54 -2.05
C ARG A 72 24.02 -18.67 -0.83
N GLU A 73 24.72 -17.55 -0.66
CA GLU A 73 24.52 -16.64 0.47
C GLU A 73 24.01 -15.29 -0.02
N ARG A 74 23.03 -14.74 0.70
CA ARG A 74 22.50 -13.41 0.39
C ARG A 74 23.57 -12.35 0.64
N PRO A 75 23.88 -11.48 -0.33
CA PRO A 75 24.80 -10.36 -0.14
C PRO A 75 24.39 -9.48 1.04
N ARG A 76 25.38 -8.93 1.73
CA ARG A 76 25.17 -7.95 2.82
C ARG A 76 25.44 -6.53 2.35
N ASP A 77 26.27 -6.39 1.34
CA ASP A 77 26.56 -5.11 0.71
C ASP A 77 25.42 -4.64 -0.18
N LEU A 78 25.06 -3.36 -0.09
CA LEU A 78 23.92 -2.78 -0.80
C LEU A 78 24.11 -2.85 -2.32
N ALA A 79 25.29 -2.48 -2.83
CA ALA A 79 25.56 -2.46 -4.26
C ALA A 79 25.49 -3.88 -4.86
N GLN A 80 25.96 -4.88 -4.11
CA GLN A 80 25.82 -6.28 -4.50
C GLN A 80 24.34 -6.73 -4.50
N LEU A 81 23.56 -6.33 -3.48
CA LEU A 81 22.12 -6.63 -3.44
C LEU A 81 21.40 -6.02 -4.63
N GLN A 82 21.69 -4.76 -4.95
CA GLN A 82 21.10 -4.06 -6.11
C GLN A 82 21.48 -4.72 -7.43
N ALA A 83 22.76 -5.10 -7.59
CA ALA A 83 23.23 -5.79 -8.80
C ALA A 83 22.55 -7.17 -8.96
N VAL A 84 22.44 -7.94 -7.88
CA VAL A 84 21.77 -9.25 -7.88
C VAL A 84 20.27 -9.08 -8.16
N ALA A 85 19.62 -8.10 -7.55
CA ALA A 85 18.22 -7.78 -7.82
C ALA A 85 17.99 -7.40 -9.29
N ALA A 86 18.87 -6.58 -9.89
CA ALA A 86 18.78 -6.20 -11.29
C ALA A 86 18.87 -7.42 -12.24
N MET A 87 19.79 -8.34 -11.98
CA MET A 87 19.90 -9.60 -12.76
C MET A 87 18.67 -10.50 -12.57
N GLY A 88 18.16 -10.55 -11.36
CA GLY A 88 16.99 -11.37 -11.03
C GLY A 88 15.68 -10.78 -11.52
N GLN A 89 15.55 -9.47 -11.56
CA GLN A 89 14.32 -8.80 -12.00
C GLN A 89 14.00 -9.13 -13.45
N SER A 90 14.98 -9.13 -14.35
CA SER A 90 14.79 -9.51 -15.74
C SER A 90 14.31 -10.96 -15.87
N TYR A 91 14.90 -11.86 -15.10
CA TYR A 91 14.52 -13.27 -15.09
C TYR A 91 13.14 -13.51 -14.49
N LEU A 92 12.81 -12.84 -13.40
CA LEU A 92 11.49 -12.92 -12.78
C LEU A 92 10.37 -12.56 -13.77
N VAL A 93 10.53 -11.45 -14.50
CA VAL A 93 9.53 -11.02 -15.49
C VAL A 93 9.51 -11.97 -16.69
N GLU A 94 10.65 -12.48 -17.14
CA GLU A 94 10.73 -13.50 -18.20
C GLU A 94 9.92 -14.75 -17.84
N VAL A 95 10.03 -15.23 -16.59
CA VAL A 95 9.28 -16.42 -16.13
C VAL A 95 7.77 -16.12 -16.10
N TYR A 96 7.35 -14.95 -15.60
CA TYR A 96 5.94 -14.55 -15.65
C TYR A 96 5.43 -14.47 -17.10
N ASP A 97 6.17 -13.81 -17.99
CA ASP A 97 5.76 -13.64 -19.39
C ASP A 97 5.67 -14.99 -20.12
N ARG A 98 6.67 -15.86 -19.93
CA ARG A 98 6.66 -17.20 -20.50
C ARG A 98 5.44 -18.00 -20.00
N SER A 99 5.11 -17.92 -18.72
CA SER A 99 3.98 -18.62 -18.12
C SER A 99 2.63 -18.08 -18.62
N LEU A 100 2.49 -16.75 -18.74
CA LEU A 100 1.27 -16.09 -19.21
C LEU A 100 1.08 -16.30 -20.73
N ARG A 101 2.15 -16.37 -21.52
CA ARG A 101 2.07 -16.63 -22.98
C ARG A 101 1.45 -18.00 -23.30
N ALA A 102 1.55 -18.98 -22.40
CA ALA A 102 0.85 -20.25 -22.56
C ALA A 102 -0.68 -20.09 -22.68
N PHE A 103 -1.21 -18.97 -22.20
CA PHE A 103 -2.62 -18.60 -22.22
C PHE A 103 -2.92 -17.42 -23.17
N GLY A 104 -1.98 -17.05 -24.05
CA GLY A 104 -2.14 -15.91 -24.97
C GLY A 104 -2.11 -14.54 -24.28
N ARG A 105 -1.54 -14.44 -23.06
CA ARG A 105 -1.38 -13.20 -22.31
C ARG A 105 0.08 -12.78 -22.23
N HIS A 106 0.34 -11.50 -21.98
CA HIS A 106 1.69 -10.95 -21.85
C HIS A 106 1.89 -10.25 -20.52
N ALA A 107 3.05 -10.47 -19.91
CA ALA A 107 3.50 -9.70 -18.77
C ALA A 107 4.04 -8.33 -19.21
N ALA A 108 3.70 -7.29 -18.44
CA ALA A 108 4.25 -5.96 -18.64
C ALA A 108 4.99 -5.51 -17.36
N GLN A 109 6.29 -5.29 -17.46
CA GLN A 109 7.10 -4.85 -16.32
C GLN A 109 6.82 -3.41 -15.95
N ILE A 110 6.60 -3.16 -14.65
CA ILE A 110 6.52 -1.82 -14.06
C ILE A 110 7.42 -1.79 -12.83
N LEU A 111 8.42 -0.91 -12.83
CA LEU A 111 9.31 -0.70 -11.70
C LEU A 111 9.03 0.67 -11.09
N LEU A 112 8.77 0.70 -9.79
CA LEU A 112 8.38 1.90 -9.05
C LEU A 112 9.28 2.11 -7.84
N THR A 113 9.42 3.37 -7.46
CA THR A 113 9.93 3.76 -6.14
C THR A 113 8.84 4.46 -5.35
N ALA A 114 8.99 4.58 -4.04
CA ALA A 114 8.09 5.38 -3.22
C ALA A 114 7.98 6.82 -3.74
N HIS A 115 9.10 7.38 -4.24
CA HIS A 115 9.14 8.72 -4.82
C HIS A 115 8.27 8.88 -6.08
N ASP A 116 8.13 7.83 -6.91
CA ASP A 116 7.28 7.87 -8.11
C ASP A 116 5.80 7.96 -7.75
N LEU A 117 5.40 7.48 -6.57
CA LEU A 117 4.04 7.56 -6.06
C LEU A 117 3.79 8.82 -5.21
N ASP A 118 4.84 9.43 -4.68
CA ASP A 118 4.79 10.71 -3.95
C ASP A 118 4.57 11.91 -4.89
N ASP A 119 5.20 11.91 -6.07
CA ASP A 119 5.03 12.96 -7.06
C ASP A 119 3.69 12.80 -7.79
N ARG A 120 2.86 13.83 -7.75
CA ARG A 120 1.51 13.77 -8.34
C ARG A 120 1.51 13.49 -9.84
N THR A 121 2.46 14.03 -10.59
CA THR A 121 2.53 13.82 -12.04
C THR A 121 2.95 12.41 -12.36
N ARG A 122 3.98 11.89 -11.69
CA ARG A 122 4.43 10.51 -11.83
C ARG A 122 3.34 9.53 -11.42
N TYR A 123 2.67 9.77 -10.28
CA TYR A 123 1.52 9.00 -9.83
C TYR A 123 0.44 8.84 -10.91
N LEU A 124 0.05 9.95 -11.58
CA LEU A 124 -0.94 9.92 -12.64
C LEU A 124 -0.43 9.17 -13.88
N ASN A 125 0.84 9.34 -14.24
CA ASN A 125 1.44 8.62 -15.37
C ASN A 125 1.46 7.10 -15.12
N VAL A 126 1.90 6.66 -13.94
CA VAL A 126 1.88 5.25 -13.55
C VAL A 126 0.47 4.69 -13.61
N ARG A 127 -0.51 5.41 -13.03
CA ARG A 127 -1.91 5.01 -13.06
C ARG A 127 -2.43 4.83 -14.50
N ASN A 128 -2.20 5.81 -15.35
CA ASN A 128 -2.67 5.78 -16.73
C ASN A 128 -2.02 4.64 -17.51
N THR A 129 -0.73 4.37 -17.28
CA THR A 129 -0.01 3.25 -17.88
C THR A 129 -0.63 1.92 -17.48
N ILE A 130 -0.90 1.69 -16.18
CA ILE A 130 -1.53 0.46 -15.71
C ILE A 130 -2.92 0.27 -16.32
N LEU A 131 -3.74 1.32 -16.35
CA LEU A 131 -5.06 1.24 -16.93
C LEU A 131 -5.01 0.95 -18.44
N GLN A 132 -4.07 1.57 -19.16
CA GLN A 132 -3.88 1.30 -20.59
C GLN A 132 -3.38 -0.15 -20.85
N LEU A 133 -2.53 -0.71 -19.98
CA LEU A 133 -2.12 -2.10 -20.07
C LEU A 133 -3.31 -3.05 -19.92
N PHE A 134 -4.24 -2.77 -19.02
CA PHE A 134 -5.47 -3.55 -18.92
C PHE A 134 -6.30 -3.53 -20.20
N GLU A 135 -6.44 -2.37 -20.85
CA GLU A 135 -7.16 -2.25 -22.14
C GLU A 135 -6.45 -3.00 -23.27
N LEU A 136 -5.13 -3.11 -23.23
CA LEU A 136 -4.32 -3.89 -24.17
C LEU A 136 -4.28 -5.39 -23.86
N GLY A 137 -4.93 -5.83 -22.76
CA GLY A 137 -4.93 -7.22 -22.31
C GLY A 137 -3.62 -7.70 -21.67
N GLY A 138 -2.72 -6.77 -21.34
CA GLY A 138 -1.46 -7.05 -20.64
C GLY A 138 -1.66 -7.20 -19.13
N VAL A 139 -0.82 -8.02 -18.51
CA VAL A 139 -0.78 -8.22 -17.05
C VAL A 139 0.37 -7.42 -16.46
N PRO A 140 0.11 -6.33 -15.70
CA PRO A 140 1.17 -5.57 -15.04
C PRO A 140 1.85 -6.42 -13.96
N ILE A 141 3.17 -6.61 -14.08
CA ILE A 141 4.05 -7.19 -13.07
C ILE A 141 4.85 -6.06 -12.46
N ILE A 142 4.46 -5.66 -11.27
CA ILE A 142 4.95 -4.47 -10.57
C ILE A 142 5.94 -4.92 -9.51
N ASN A 143 7.07 -4.24 -9.41
CA ASN A 143 8.03 -4.43 -8.34
C ASN A 143 8.68 -3.09 -7.97
N GLU A 144 9.40 -3.06 -6.85
CA GLU A 144 10.25 -1.93 -6.53
C GLU A 144 11.43 -1.85 -7.50
N ASN A 145 11.87 -0.63 -7.82
CA ASN A 145 13.08 -0.40 -8.60
C ASN A 145 14.31 -0.47 -7.70
N ASP A 146 14.71 -1.69 -7.37
CA ASP A 146 15.84 -1.99 -6.48
C ASP A 146 17.16 -1.33 -6.91
N THR A 147 17.33 -0.99 -8.18
CA THR A 147 18.57 -0.37 -8.67
C THR A 147 18.75 1.07 -8.21
N VAL A 148 17.68 1.76 -7.83
CA VAL A 148 17.70 3.16 -7.38
C VAL A 148 17.06 3.35 -6.02
N SER A 149 16.28 2.37 -5.54
CA SER A 149 15.67 2.36 -4.22
C SER A 149 16.53 1.56 -3.25
N VAL A 150 16.68 2.06 -2.04
CA VAL A 150 17.41 1.39 -0.97
C VAL A 150 16.49 0.89 0.16
N GLU A 151 15.23 1.27 0.11
CA GLU A 151 14.28 1.05 1.21
C GLU A 151 13.97 -0.43 1.39
N GLU A 152 13.66 -1.19 0.35
CA GLU A 152 13.39 -2.62 0.43
C GLU A 152 14.65 -3.43 0.81
N LEU A 153 15.81 -3.02 0.33
CA LEU A 153 17.05 -3.76 0.51
C LEU A 153 17.68 -3.55 1.89
N GLN A 154 17.56 -2.36 2.47
CA GLN A 154 18.14 -1.98 3.76
C GLN A 154 17.18 -2.16 4.93
N THR A 155 15.91 -1.82 4.75
CA THR A 155 14.92 -2.02 5.78
C THR A 155 14.38 -3.43 5.69
N THR A 156 14.40 -4.08 6.81
CA THR A 156 13.90 -5.44 6.99
C THR A 156 12.37 -5.53 6.99
N PHE A 157 11.70 -4.50 6.58
CA PHE A 157 10.26 -4.45 6.37
C PHE A 157 10.01 -4.63 4.88
N GLY A 158 9.70 -5.85 4.47
CA GLY A 158 9.41 -6.22 3.10
C GLY A 158 8.31 -5.37 2.49
N ASP A 159 8.70 -4.39 1.72
CA ASP A 159 7.84 -3.30 1.41
C ASP A 159 6.99 -3.46 0.18
N ASN A 160 7.03 -4.63 -0.46
CA ASN A 160 6.05 -4.95 -1.49
C ASN A 160 4.60 -5.10 -0.94
N ASP A 161 4.40 -5.30 0.38
CA ASP A 161 3.06 -5.22 0.98
C ASP A 161 2.55 -3.77 0.93
N ARG A 162 3.41 -2.80 1.30
CA ARG A 162 3.11 -1.37 1.20
C ARG A 162 2.94 -0.92 -0.25
N LEU A 163 3.85 -1.32 -1.14
CA LEU A 163 3.74 -1.02 -2.58
C LEU A 163 2.41 -1.55 -3.14
N ALA A 164 1.99 -2.77 -2.76
CA ALA A 164 0.72 -3.34 -3.18
C ALA A 164 -0.49 -2.51 -2.70
N ALA A 165 -0.48 -2.05 -1.45
CA ALA A 165 -1.53 -1.17 -0.95
C ALA A 165 -1.55 0.18 -1.69
N MET A 166 -0.37 0.76 -1.99
CA MET A 166 -0.27 1.99 -2.77
C MET A 166 -0.78 1.81 -4.21
N VAL A 167 -0.44 0.69 -4.86
CA VAL A 167 -0.96 0.33 -6.19
C VAL A 167 -2.48 0.11 -6.16
N THR A 168 -2.99 -0.58 -5.14
CA THR A 168 -4.43 -0.78 -4.92
C THR A 168 -5.16 0.56 -4.87
N ASN A 169 -4.65 1.50 -4.06
CA ASN A 169 -5.18 2.86 -3.95
C ASN A 169 -5.04 3.65 -5.25
N LEU A 170 -3.92 3.49 -5.98
CA LEU A 170 -3.63 4.16 -7.24
C LEU A 170 -4.68 3.85 -8.31
N ILE A 171 -4.97 2.55 -8.52
CA ILE A 171 -5.89 2.08 -9.55
C ILE A 171 -7.32 1.87 -9.04
N ARG A 172 -7.56 2.07 -7.74
CA ARG A 172 -8.84 1.84 -7.06
C ARG A 172 -9.33 0.40 -7.22
N ALA A 173 -8.44 -0.55 -6.99
CA ALA A 173 -8.82 -1.95 -7.03
C ALA A 173 -9.67 -2.30 -5.80
N PRO A 174 -10.92 -2.78 -5.96
CA PRO A 174 -11.80 -3.09 -4.83
C PRO A 174 -11.27 -4.20 -3.92
N LEU A 175 -10.30 -4.99 -4.40
CA LEU A 175 -9.72 -6.09 -3.66
C LEU A 175 -8.20 -6.15 -3.81
N LEU A 176 -7.50 -6.15 -2.66
CA LEU A 176 -6.09 -6.52 -2.53
C LEU A 176 -5.98 -7.92 -1.94
N VAL A 177 -5.26 -8.81 -2.61
CA VAL A 177 -4.91 -10.14 -2.08
C VAL A 177 -3.42 -10.18 -1.75
N LEU A 178 -3.09 -10.37 -0.47
CA LEU A 178 -1.73 -10.54 0.02
C LEU A 178 -1.41 -12.03 0.18
N LEU A 179 -0.78 -12.62 -0.84
CA LEU A 179 -0.32 -14.01 -0.80
C LEU A 179 0.98 -14.13 -0.01
N SER A 180 0.94 -14.94 1.04
CA SER A 180 2.02 -15.14 2.00
C SER A 180 2.35 -16.61 2.19
N ASP A 181 3.34 -16.89 3.02
CA ASP A 181 3.70 -18.24 3.47
C ASP A 181 2.86 -18.72 4.67
N VAL A 182 1.96 -17.88 5.18
CA VAL A 182 1.01 -18.18 6.26
C VAL A 182 -0.42 -18.11 5.74
N ASP A 183 -1.33 -18.85 6.38
CA ASP A 183 -2.72 -18.94 5.92
C ASP A 183 -3.54 -17.67 6.18
N GLY A 184 -3.09 -16.79 7.06
CA GLY A 184 -3.75 -15.53 7.43
C GLY A 184 -3.29 -15.05 8.80
N LEU A 185 -4.10 -14.22 9.45
CA LEU A 185 -3.87 -13.72 10.82
C LEU A 185 -4.42 -14.75 11.84
N TYR A 186 -3.61 -15.07 12.82
CA TYR A 186 -3.97 -15.93 13.94
C TYR A 186 -4.16 -15.12 15.22
N ASP A 187 -4.95 -15.64 16.14
CA ASP A 187 -5.17 -15.07 17.48
C ASP A 187 -4.01 -15.30 18.46
N GLY A 188 -2.96 -16.00 18.00
CA GLY A 188 -1.73 -16.30 18.75
C GLY A 188 -0.60 -16.73 17.84
N ASP A 189 0.42 -17.42 18.38
CA ASP A 189 1.54 -17.95 17.57
C ASP A 189 1.00 -19.03 16.61
N PRO A 190 1.12 -18.88 15.29
CA PRO A 190 0.62 -19.88 14.32
C PRO A 190 1.18 -21.30 14.50
N ARG A 191 2.27 -21.44 15.25
CA ARG A 191 2.88 -22.75 15.58
C ARG A 191 2.23 -23.42 16.78
N SER A 192 1.43 -22.68 17.56
CA SER A 192 0.67 -23.24 18.66
C SER A 192 -0.51 -24.04 18.14
N PRO A 193 -0.75 -25.27 18.66
CA PRO A 193 -1.92 -26.07 18.26
C PRO A 193 -3.25 -25.42 18.64
N ASP A 194 -3.27 -24.49 19.58
CA ASP A 194 -4.47 -23.78 20.04
C ASP A 194 -4.76 -22.51 19.23
N ALA A 195 -3.80 -22.05 18.41
CA ALA A 195 -3.97 -20.83 17.60
C ALA A 195 -5.04 -21.02 16.54
N LYS A 196 -5.98 -20.08 16.48
CA LYS A 196 -7.08 -20.08 15.51
C LYS A 196 -6.90 -19.00 14.48
N LEU A 197 -7.20 -19.36 13.23
CA LEU A 197 -7.22 -18.40 12.13
C LEU A 197 -8.39 -17.42 12.31
N ILE A 198 -8.09 -16.12 12.32
CA ILE A 198 -9.10 -15.06 12.33
C ILE A 198 -9.64 -14.92 10.90
N SER A 199 -10.88 -15.34 10.68
CA SER A 199 -11.46 -15.32 9.33
C SER A 199 -11.77 -13.92 8.83
N THR A 200 -12.21 -13.00 9.71
CA THR A 200 -12.65 -11.66 9.33
C THR A 200 -12.28 -10.64 10.39
N VAL A 201 -11.69 -9.53 9.96
CA VAL A 201 -11.35 -8.37 10.76
C VAL A 201 -12.17 -7.20 10.22
N THR A 202 -13.14 -6.74 11.00
CA THR A 202 -13.99 -5.60 10.63
C THR A 202 -13.34 -4.26 10.96
N HIS A 203 -12.49 -4.22 11.99
CA HIS A 203 -11.75 -3.03 12.42
C HIS A 203 -10.32 -3.40 12.78
N LEU A 204 -9.35 -2.67 12.22
CA LEU A 204 -7.94 -2.79 12.56
C LEU A 204 -7.61 -1.86 13.72
N ASP A 205 -8.03 -2.24 14.91
CA ASP A 205 -7.74 -1.53 16.16
C ASP A 205 -6.44 -2.01 16.84
N ASP A 206 -6.14 -1.40 17.99
CA ASP A 206 -4.93 -1.75 18.74
C ASP A 206 -4.96 -3.18 19.29
N SER A 207 -6.12 -3.78 19.49
CA SER A 207 -6.26 -5.17 19.94
C SER A 207 -5.74 -6.15 18.87
N ILE A 208 -6.14 -5.95 17.61
CA ILE A 208 -5.64 -6.72 16.46
C ILE A 208 -4.15 -6.47 16.22
N LEU A 209 -3.70 -5.21 16.34
CA LEU A 209 -2.29 -4.88 16.15
C LEU A 209 -1.38 -5.46 17.26
N SER A 210 -1.91 -5.64 18.48
CA SER A 210 -1.17 -6.24 19.60
C SER A 210 -0.87 -7.72 19.37
N LEU A 211 -1.75 -8.47 18.71
CA LEU A 211 -1.52 -9.89 18.39
C LEU A 211 -0.18 -10.14 17.65
N VAL A 212 0.30 -9.14 16.94
CA VAL A 212 1.54 -9.23 16.15
C VAL A 212 2.76 -8.71 16.91
N ARG A 213 2.56 -7.83 17.91
CA ARG A 213 3.66 -7.27 18.72
C ARG A 213 4.28 -8.27 19.68
N ASP A 214 3.50 -9.22 20.17
CA ASP A 214 3.93 -10.18 21.18
C ASP A 214 4.72 -11.36 20.62
N VAL A 215 4.70 -11.60 19.31
CA VAL A 215 5.48 -12.67 18.67
C VAL A 215 6.90 -12.18 18.39
N LYS A 216 7.74 -12.07 19.42
CA LYS A 216 9.20 -11.85 19.32
C LYS A 216 9.91 -13.10 18.78
N THR A 217 9.59 -13.52 17.57
CA THR A 217 10.37 -14.56 16.89
C THR A 217 11.27 -13.92 15.86
N GLY A 218 12.60 -13.94 16.13
CA GLY A 218 13.65 -13.32 15.34
C GLY A 218 13.84 -13.83 13.90
N LEU A 219 12.82 -14.37 13.25
CA LEU A 219 12.88 -15.04 11.95
C LEU A 219 12.05 -14.41 10.84
N SER A 220 11.22 -13.41 11.10
CA SER A 220 10.46 -12.74 10.02
C SER A 220 10.44 -11.21 10.18
N LYS A 221 11.50 -10.60 9.69
CA LYS A 221 11.57 -9.15 9.46
C LYS A 221 10.76 -8.81 8.19
N GLY A 222 9.52 -8.47 8.26
CA GLY A 222 8.59 -8.25 7.16
C GLY A 222 7.29 -9.06 7.30
N GLY A 223 7.01 -9.52 8.51
CA GLY A 223 5.96 -10.46 8.80
C GLY A 223 4.55 -9.89 8.76
N MET A 224 3.69 -10.38 9.64
CA MET A 224 2.28 -9.99 9.71
C MET A 224 2.08 -8.49 9.98
N ALA A 225 3.01 -7.84 10.71
CA ALA A 225 2.96 -6.39 10.96
C ALA A 225 2.95 -5.55 9.67
N SER A 226 3.80 -5.88 8.69
CA SER A 226 3.82 -5.20 7.38
C SER A 226 2.49 -5.41 6.64
N LYS A 227 1.96 -6.63 6.66
CA LYS A 227 0.67 -6.95 6.02
C LYS A 227 -0.49 -6.21 6.65
N LEU A 228 -0.53 -6.10 7.98
CA LEU A 228 -1.56 -5.33 8.67
C LEU A 228 -1.42 -3.82 8.41
N ALA A 229 -0.20 -3.30 8.31
CA ALA A 229 0.03 -1.90 7.92
C ALA A 229 -0.45 -1.64 6.49
N ALA A 230 -0.16 -2.53 5.55
CA ALA A 230 -0.66 -2.46 4.18
C ALA A 230 -2.18 -2.61 4.11
N ALA A 231 -2.75 -3.56 4.86
CA ALA A 231 -4.19 -3.75 4.96
C ALA A 231 -4.87 -2.49 5.52
N ARG A 232 -4.31 -1.87 6.58
CA ARG A 232 -4.82 -0.60 7.12
C ARG A 232 -4.84 0.50 6.07
N MET A 233 -3.74 0.64 5.30
CA MET A 233 -3.65 1.65 4.24
C MET A 233 -4.73 1.46 3.16
N ALA A 234 -4.97 0.23 2.71
CA ALA A 234 -5.97 -0.07 1.69
C ALA A 234 -7.40 0.07 2.24
N THR A 235 -7.68 -0.48 3.43
CA THR A 235 -9.03 -0.47 4.01
C THR A 235 -9.51 0.91 4.41
N MET A 236 -8.62 1.76 4.90
CA MET A 236 -8.94 3.18 5.17
C MET A 236 -9.22 3.97 3.88
N ALA A 237 -8.69 3.55 2.75
CA ALA A 237 -8.99 4.13 1.44
C ALA A 237 -10.27 3.57 0.82
N GLY A 238 -10.93 2.60 1.47
CA GLY A 238 -12.20 2.00 1.05
C GLY A 238 -12.07 0.70 0.26
N GLU A 239 -10.90 0.03 0.30
CA GLU A 239 -10.65 -1.21 -0.43
C GLU A 239 -10.55 -2.40 0.53
N ASN A 240 -11.05 -3.57 0.12
CA ASN A 240 -10.96 -4.78 0.94
C ASN A 240 -9.62 -5.47 0.77
N VAL A 241 -9.16 -6.17 1.83
CA VAL A 241 -7.90 -6.90 1.79
C VAL A 241 -8.11 -8.34 2.25
N ILE A 242 -7.55 -9.31 1.52
CA ILE A 242 -7.47 -10.71 1.97
C ILE A 242 -6.01 -11.10 2.13
N ILE A 243 -5.65 -11.59 3.31
CA ILE A 243 -4.34 -12.18 3.59
C ILE A 243 -4.52 -13.69 3.56
N ALA A 244 -3.80 -14.39 2.68
CA ALA A 244 -3.97 -15.82 2.47
C ALA A 244 -2.65 -16.53 2.13
N SER A 245 -2.67 -17.87 2.22
CA SER A 245 -1.53 -18.69 1.80
C SER A 245 -1.37 -18.67 0.28
N GLY A 246 -0.19 -18.28 -0.16
CA GLY A 246 0.21 -18.37 -1.57
C GLY A 246 0.88 -19.69 -1.91
N ARG A 247 1.02 -20.62 -0.96
CA ARG A 247 1.66 -21.91 -1.21
C ARG A 247 0.71 -22.95 -1.83
N GLN A 248 -0.59 -22.80 -1.55
CA GLN A 248 -1.59 -23.72 -2.07
C GLN A 248 -2.06 -23.28 -3.45
N PRO A 249 -2.10 -24.16 -4.45
CA PRO A 249 -2.73 -23.88 -5.73
C PRO A 249 -4.22 -23.59 -5.58
N GLY A 250 -4.78 -22.76 -6.46
CA GLY A 250 -6.22 -22.44 -6.48
C GLY A 250 -6.66 -21.45 -5.40
N THR A 251 -5.75 -20.87 -4.63
CA THR A 251 -6.11 -19.91 -3.58
C THR A 251 -6.87 -18.70 -4.14
N LEU A 252 -6.45 -18.12 -5.26
CA LEU A 252 -7.15 -16.98 -5.87
C LEU A 252 -8.54 -17.36 -6.37
N ALA A 253 -8.68 -18.53 -7.01
CA ALA A 253 -9.97 -19.00 -7.51
C ALA A 253 -10.97 -19.19 -6.33
N ARG A 254 -10.53 -19.77 -5.22
CA ARG A 254 -11.34 -19.96 -4.02
C ARG A 254 -11.75 -18.64 -3.36
N ILE A 255 -10.83 -17.67 -3.28
CA ILE A 255 -11.13 -16.32 -2.78
C ILE A 255 -12.24 -15.68 -3.60
N LEU A 256 -12.14 -15.76 -4.95
CA LEU A 256 -13.13 -15.15 -5.84
C LEU A 256 -14.43 -15.97 -6.01
N ALA A 257 -14.44 -17.22 -5.54
CA ALA A 257 -15.65 -17.96 -5.32
C ALA A 257 -16.37 -17.58 -4.01
N GLY A 258 -15.82 -16.65 -3.23
CA GLY A 258 -16.38 -16.24 -1.93
C GLY A 258 -16.20 -17.27 -0.82
N GLU A 259 -15.21 -18.19 -0.98
CA GLU A 259 -14.90 -19.14 0.06
C GLU A 259 -14.20 -18.48 1.25
N GLN A 260 -14.34 -19.11 2.41
CA GLN A 260 -13.69 -18.66 3.64
C GLN A 260 -12.20 -19.07 3.65
N VAL A 261 -11.41 -18.39 2.83
CA VAL A 261 -9.95 -18.56 2.70
C VAL A 261 -9.24 -17.35 3.29
N GLY A 262 -8.24 -17.61 4.13
CA GLY A 262 -7.43 -16.56 4.75
C GLY A 262 -8.21 -15.65 5.69
N THR A 263 -7.62 -14.49 5.97
CA THR A 263 -8.21 -13.42 6.77
C THR A 263 -8.68 -12.30 5.86
N LEU A 264 -9.98 -12.03 5.89
CA LEU A 264 -10.57 -10.84 5.25
C LEU A 264 -10.46 -9.66 6.21
N VAL A 265 -9.89 -8.56 5.74
CA VAL A 265 -9.92 -7.24 6.41
C VAL A 265 -10.86 -6.35 5.62
N VAL A 266 -11.97 -5.97 6.24
CA VAL A 266 -13.06 -5.26 5.57
C VAL A 266 -12.70 -3.78 5.38
N ALA A 267 -13.10 -3.22 4.25
CA ALA A 267 -12.99 -1.80 3.98
C ALA A 267 -13.68 -0.96 5.05
N GLN A 268 -13.01 0.09 5.53
CA GLN A 268 -13.49 0.93 6.65
C GLN A 268 -13.78 2.36 6.21
N GLY A 269 -13.19 2.79 5.10
CA GLY A 269 -13.30 4.16 4.58
C GLY A 269 -14.54 4.38 3.74
N GLN A 270 -15.03 5.62 3.74
CA GLN A 270 -15.99 6.07 2.75
C GLN A 270 -15.31 6.20 1.38
N VAL A 271 -16.07 6.08 0.29
CA VAL A 271 -15.56 6.33 -1.06
C VAL A 271 -15.03 7.76 -1.15
N ILE A 272 -13.71 7.91 -1.18
CA ILE A 272 -13.04 9.20 -1.27
C ILE A 272 -12.52 9.47 -2.69
N THR A 273 -12.40 10.76 -3.05
CA THR A 273 -11.88 11.14 -4.37
C THR A 273 -10.42 10.70 -4.54
N SER A 274 -9.99 10.45 -5.79
CA SER A 274 -8.60 10.07 -6.10
C SER A 274 -7.56 11.05 -5.55
N ARG A 275 -7.90 12.34 -5.49
CA ARG A 275 -7.02 13.36 -4.93
C ARG A 275 -6.85 13.21 -3.42
N LYS A 276 -7.96 13.06 -2.69
CA LYS A 276 -7.92 12.85 -1.23
C LYS A 276 -7.26 11.51 -0.87
N ARG A 277 -7.49 10.48 -1.68
CA ARG A 277 -6.83 9.17 -1.52
C ARG A 277 -5.31 9.29 -1.63
N TRP A 278 -4.82 9.99 -2.65
CA TRP A 278 -3.39 10.24 -2.81
C TRP A 278 -2.82 11.05 -1.64
N ILE A 279 -3.48 12.14 -1.24
CA ILE A 279 -3.05 12.98 -0.10
C ILE A 279 -2.97 12.17 1.20
N GLY A 280 -4.02 11.42 1.51
CA GLY A 280 -4.16 10.73 2.80
C GLY A 280 -3.31 9.47 2.93
N PHE A 281 -3.16 8.71 1.84
CA PHE A 281 -2.69 7.33 1.95
C PHE A 281 -1.51 6.98 1.05
N THR A 282 -1.13 7.85 0.11
CA THR A 282 0.00 7.57 -0.80
C THR A 282 1.16 8.52 -0.56
N ALA A 283 0.92 9.83 -0.61
CA ALA A 283 1.97 10.84 -0.51
C ALA A 283 2.60 10.88 0.89
N GLN A 284 3.91 11.07 0.94
CA GLN A 284 4.66 11.23 2.19
C GLN A 284 4.60 12.68 2.66
N PRO A 285 4.21 12.94 3.92
CA PRO A 285 4.24 14.30 4.47
C PRO A 285 5.67 14.85 4.57
N ARG A 286 5.87 16.08 4.11
CA ARG A 286 7.16 16.81 4.21
C ARG A 286 7.35 17.53 5.54
N GLY A 287 6.31 17.54 6.37
CA GLY A 287 6.29 18.14 7.69
C GLY A 287 4.94 17.93 8.35
N HIS A 288 4.72 18.57 9.47
CA HIS A 288 3.44 18.51 10.16
C HIS A 288 3.01 19.86 10.76
N LEU A 289 1.71 20.02 10.89
CA LEU A 289 1.08 21.13 11.63
C LEU A 289 0.40 20.56 12.88
N VAL A 290 0.64 21.20 14.02
CA VAL A 290 -0.13 20.95 15.24
C VAL A 290 -1.30 21.92 15.25
N LEU A 291 -2.51 21.43 15.46
CA LEU A 291 -3.75 22.19 15.41
C LEU A 291 -4.41 22.26 16.78
N ASP A 292 -5.15 23.33 17.00
CA ASP A 292 -6.03 23.43 18.17
C ASP A 292 -7.28 22.52 18.04
N ASP A 293 -7.99 22.29 19.14
CA ASP A 293 -9.17 21.42 19.17
C ASP A 293 -10.34 21.97 18.34
N GLY A 294 -10.39 23.28 18.14
CA GLY A 294 -11.40 23.94 17.30
C GLY A 294 -11.19 23.59 15.81
N ALA A 295 -9.95 23.76 15.33
CA ALA A 295 -9.57 23.42 13.97
C ALA A 295 -9.69 21.93 13.71
N ARG A 296 -9.26 21.07 14.66
CA ARG A 296 -9.44 19.62 14.57
C ARG A 296 -10.92 19.26 14.35
N ARG A 297 -11.82 19.73 15.24
CA ARG A 297 -13.26 19.47 15.12
C ARG A 297 -13.85 19.99 13.82
N ALA A 298 -13.43 21.19 13.38
CA ALA A 298 -13.91 21.78 12.14
C ALA A 298 -13.52 20.92 10.91
N ILE A 299 -12.34 20.33 10.91
CA ILE A 299 -11.88 19.43 9.84
C ILE A 299 -12.59 18.07 9.94
N GLU A 300 -12.51 17.38 11.08
CA GLU A 300 -13.01 16.00 11.22
C GLU A 300 -14.55 15.92 11.16
N LYS A 301 -15.26 16.83 11.83
CA LYS A 301 -16.73 16.73 11.96
C LYS A 301 -17.49 17.57 10.95
N GLN A 302 -16.90 18.65 10.43
CA GLN A 302 -17.60 19.61 9.56
C GLN A 302 -17.01 19.69 8.14
N GLY A 303 -15.90 19.00 7.85
CA GLY A 303 -15.25 19.00 6.54
C GLY A 303 -14.78 20.39 6.10
N ARG A 304 -14.35 21.27 7.01
CA ARG A 304 -13.94 22.64 6.71
C ARG A 304 -12.47 22.75 6.33
N SER A 305 -12.13 23.85 5.68
CA SER A 305 -10.74 24.24 5.37
C SER A 305 -9.98 24.60 6.67
N LEU A 306 -8.66 24.40 6.66
CA LEU A 306 -7.78 24.84 7.73
C LEU A 306 -7.41 26.30 7.54
N LEU A 307 -7.75 27.14 8.51
CA LEU A 307 -7.35 28.53 8.59
C LEU A 307 -6.09 28.70 9.46
N ALA A 308 -5.36 29.79 9.26
CA ALA A 308 -4.13 30.08 10.00
C ALA A 308 -4.36 30.20 11.50
N ILE A 309 -5.53 30.69 11.94
CA ILE A 309 -5.88 30.84 13.34
C ILE A 309 -5.89 29.50 14.09
N GLY A 310 -6.20 28.38 13.43
CA GLY A 310 -6.23 27.05 14.04
C GLY A 310 -4.86 26.34 14.07
N VAL A 311 -3.80 26.96 13.53
CA VAL A 311 -2.45 26.39 13.52
C VAL A 311 -1.69 26.87 14.75
N VAL A 312 -1.28 25.93 15.61
CA VAL A 312 -0.48 26.17 16.81
C VAL A 312 1.00 26.12 16.51
N GLU A 313 1.42 25.09 15.75
CA GLU A 313 2.82 24.85 15.43
C GLU A 313 2.97 24.33 13.98
N ALA A 314 4.11 24.64 13.35
CA ALA A 314 4.50 24.11 12.05
C ALA A 314 5.95 23.60 12.13
N VAL A 315 6.16 22.34 11.75
CA VAL A 315 7.45 21.64 11.85
C VAL A 315 7.78 20.97 10.51
N GLY A 316 9.03 21.10 10.09
CA GLY A 316 9.55 20.52 8.86
C GLY A 316 9.83 21.56 7.79
N THR A 317 10.35 21.07 6.66
CA THR A 317 10.65 21.90 5.48
C THR A 317 9.71 21.49 4.34
N PHE A 318 8.69 22.28 4.12
CA PHE A 318 7.70 22.06 3.07
C PHE A 318 7.46 23.34 2.27
N LYS A 319 7.07 23.16 1.03
CA LYS A 319 6.73 24.22 0.08
C LYS A 319 5.23 24.19 -0.22
N LYS A 320 4.71 25.25 -0.82
CA LYS A 320 3.36 25.26 -1.37
C LYS A 320 3.15 24.04 -2.30
N GLY A 321 2.08 23.30 -2.08
CA GLY A 321 1.71 22.10 -2.84
C GLY A 321 2.27 20.80 -2.26
N ASP A 322 3.10 20.86 -1.22
CA ASP A 322 3.52 19.65 -0.51
C ASP A 322 2.41 19.11 0.40
N VAL A 323 2.46 17.82 0.69
CA VAL A 323 1.60 17.20 1.68
C VAL A 323 2.19 17.37 3.07
N VAL A 324 1.35 17.78 4.03
CA VAL A 324 1.71 17.89 5.45
C VAL A 324 0.76 17.04 6.29
N SER A 325 1.28 16.50 7.40
CA SER A 325 0.49 15.80 8.42
C SER A 325 -0.21 16.82 9.32
N LEU A 326 -1.45 16.59 9.66
CA LEU A 326 -2.22 17.39 10.62
C LEU A 326 -2.35 16.60 11.91
N ARG A 327 -1.84 17.16 13.00
CA ARG A 327 -1.76 16.53 14.32
C ARG A 327 -2.54 17.33 15.35
N ASP A 328 -3.04 16.62 16.32
CA ASP A 328 -3.62 17.24 17.51
C ASP A 328 -2.56 17.65 18.56
N SER A 329 -3.00 18.22 19.67
CA SER A 329 -2.14 18.63 20.78
C SER A 329 -1.37 17.47 21.45
N SER A 330 -1.81 16.21 21.27
CA SER A 330 -1.09 15.01 21.74
C SER A 330 -0.01 14.54 20.77
N GLY A 331 0.06 15.13 19.56
CA GLY A 331 0.94 14.72 18.47
C GLY A 331 0.38 13.62 17.57
N ALA A 332 -0.85 13.15 17.83
CA ALA A 332 -1.48 12.12 16.98
C ALA A 332 -1.92 12.71 15.63
N GLU A 333 -1.52 12.05 14.53
CA GLU A 333 -1.98 12.40 13.19
C GLU A 333 -3.45 12.01 13.02
N PHE A 334 -4.28 12.96 12.56
CA PHE A 334 -5.69 12.71 12.30
C PHE A 334 -6.11 13.03 10.85
N ALA A 335 -5.29 13.80 10.14
CA ALA A 335 -5.54 14.15 8.73
C ALA A 335 -4.23 14.48 8.01
N ARG A 336 -4.27 14.57 6.68
CA ARG A 336 -3.21 15.11 5.83
C ARG A 336 -3.79 16.10 4.85
N GLY A 337 -2.95 17.04 4.39
CA GLY A 337 -3.42 18.02 3.42
C GLY A 337 -2.34 18.62 2.55
N LEU A 338 -2.74 19.10 1.35
CA LEU A 338 -1.88 19.89 0.47
C LEU A 338 -1.86 21.35 0.94
N ILE A 339 -0.67 21.80 1.31
CA ILE A 339 -0.49 23.12 1.91
C ILE A 339 -0.41 24.23 0.87
N ASN A 340 -0.99 25.40 1.16
CA ASN A 340 -1.01 26.57 0.28
C ASN A 340 0.17 27.54 0.50
N TYR A 341 0.91 27.36 1.59
CA TYR A 341 2.01 28.25 2.02
C TYR A 341 3.27 27.45 2.32
N ALA A 342 4.44 28.07 2.16
CA ALA A 342 5.70 27.46 2.60
C ALA A 342 5.82 27.44 4.13
N ALA A 343 6.71 26.60 4.67
CA ALA A 343 6.89 26.42 6.12
C ALA A 343 7.16 27.75 6.86
N GLU A 344 8.05 28.58 6.28
CA GLU A 344 8.42 29.89 6.86
C GLU A 344 7.23 30.86 6.87
N GLU A 345 6.38 30.82 5.84
CA GLU A 345 5.15 31.63 5.79
C GLU A 345 4.15 31.18 6.84
N VAL A 346 3.95 29.86 6.98
CA VAL A 346 3.04 29.29 8.00
C VAL A 346 3.49 29.68 9.42
N VAL A 347 4.79 29.63 9.71
CA VAL A 347 5.34 30.06 11.01
C VAL A 347 5.01 31.53 11.30
N ARG A 348 4.97 32.40 10.28
CA ARG A 348 4.65 33.83 10.45
C ARG A 348 3.16 34.10 10.60
N ILE A 349 2.28 33.26 10.02
CA ILE A 349 0.82 33.49 10.01
C ILE A 349 0.06 32.62 11.01
N LYS A 350 0.67 31.61 11.63
CA LYS A 350 0.01 30.73 12.60
C LYS A 350 -0.64 31.54 13.72
N GLY A 351 -1.87 31.16 14.09
CA GLY A 351 -2.66 31.86 15.10
C GLY A 351 -3.28 33.18 14.63
N LEU A 352 -3.00 33.67 13.43
CA LEU A 352 -3.57 34.90 12.92
C LEU A 352 -4.95 34.67 12.28
N LYS A 353 -5.81 35.70 12.38
CA LYS A 353 -7.02 35.77 11.55
C LYS A 353 -6.67 36.02 10.09
N THR A 354 -7.53 35.58 9.17
CA THR A 354 -7.27 35.67 7.71
C THR A 354 -6.98 37.10 7.25
N GLU A 355 -7.66 38.10 7.83
CA GLU A 355 -7.48 39.52 7.49
C GLU A 355 -6.07 40.04 7.83
N ALA A 356 -5.39 39.42 8.79
CA ALA A 356 -4.06 39.82 9.22
C ALA A 356 -2.91 39.18 8.37
N ILE A 357 -3.21 38.19 7.53
CA ILE A 357 -2.19 37.48 6.73
C ILE A 357 -1.47 38.43 5.79
N ALA A 358 -2.20 39.29 5.08
CA ALA A 358 -1.61 40.24 4.14
C ALA A 358 -0.63 41.21 4.83
N ALA A 359 -0.95 41.65 6.04
CA ALA A 359 -0.04 42.51 6.81
C ALA A 359 1.22 41.76 7.28
N ALA A 360 1.10 40.47 7.61
CA ALA A 360 2.20 39.64 8.07
C ALA A 360 3.15 39.22 6.96
N LEU A 361 2.63 38.87 5.75
CA LEU A 361 3.44 38.35 4.65
C LEU A 361 3.75 39.38 3.55
N GLY A 362 3.00 40.50 3.50
CA GLY A 362 3.01 41.42 2.36
C GLY A 362 2.09 41.01 1.21
N HIS A 363 1.50 39.82 1.29
CA HIS A 363 0.56 39.26 0.33
C HIS A 363 -0.37 38.23 0.98
N CYS A 364 -1.52 37.95 0.37
CA CYS A 364 -2.45 36.92 0.83
C CYS A 364 -3.05 36.19 -0.38
N PRO A 365 -2.32 35.22 -0.96
CA PRO A 365 -2.79 34.52 -2.16
C PRO A 365 -3.91 33.51 -1.85
N TYR A 366 -4.04 33.10 -0.59
CA TYR A 366 -5.05 32.16 -0.11
C TYR A 366 -5.60 32.57 1.26
N GLN A 367 -6.90 32.38 1.45
CA GLN A 367 -7.55 32.65 2.73
C GLN A 367 -7.29 31.53 3.75
N GLU A 368 -7.14 30.31 3.25
CA GLU A 368 -6.90 29.11 4.04
C GLU A 368 -5.46 28.58 3.87
N VAL A 369 -4.94 27.99 4.94
CA VAL A 369 -3.66 27.28 4.95
C VAL A 369 -3.78 25.99 4.11
N ILE A 370 -4.94 25.32 4.25
CA ILE A 370 -5.28 24.14 3.44
C ILE A 370 -6.76 24.19 3.11
N HIS A 371 -7.10 24.11 1.82
CA HIS A 371 -8.48 24.05 1.36
C HIS A 371 -9.11 22.68 1.69
N ARG A 372 -10.39 22.64 2.07
CA ARG A 372 -11.12 21.42 2.46
C ARG A 372 -11.06 20.28 1.43
N ASP A 373 -11.05 20.61 0.14
CA ASP A 373 -10.94 19.62 -0.93
C ASP A 373 -9.54 18.99 -1.04
N ASN A 374 -8.57 19.61 -0.35
CA ASN A 374 -7.19 19.18 -0.25
C ASN A 374 -6.86 18.55 1.13
N ILE A 375 -7.87 18.27 1.97
CA ILE A 375 -7.71 17.59 3.26
C ILE A 375 -8.30 16.18 3.16
N ALA A 376 -7.53 15.19 3.59
CA ALA A 376 -7.97 13.81 3.78
C ALA A 376 -7.84 13.45 5.26
N VAL A 377 -8.95 13.11 5.90
CA VAL A 377 -8.96 12.58 7.27
C VAL A 377 -8.41 11.16 7.23
N THR A 378 -7.46 10.86 8.12
CA THR A 378 -6.72 9.58 8.19
C THR A 378 -7.06 8.77 9.44
N THR A 379 -7.88 9.31 10.34
CA THR A 379 -8.45 8.59 11.48
C THR A 379 -9.81 8.03 11.13
N MET A 380 -10.17 6.93 11.78
CA MET A 380 -11.55 6.46 11.74
C MET A 380 -12.41 7.46 12.53
N GLY A 381 -13.53 7.89 11.97
CA GLY A 381 -14.51 8.66 12.70
C GLY A 381 -15.01 7.82 13.87
N GLY A 382 -14.49 8.08 15.06
CA GLY A 382 -15.15 7.64 16.29
C GLY A 382 -16.50 8.36 16.38
N GLU A 383 -17.57 7.60 16.46
CA GLU A 383 -18.88 8.09 16.89
C GLU A 383 -18.80 8.72 18.27
#